data_316ad97237ec39cbcd8bc1a06c74e52e
#
_entry.id   316ad97237ec39cbcd8bc1a06c74e52e
#
_cell.length_a   1.000
_cell.length_b   1.000
_cell.length_c   1.000
_cell.angle_alpha   90.00
_cell.angle_beta   90.00
_cell.angle_gamma   90.00
#
_symmetry.space_group_name_H-M   'P 1'
#
loop_
_entity.id
_entity.type
_entity.pdbx_description
1 polymer ?
#
loop_
_entity_poly.entity_id
_entity_poly.type
_entity_poly.pdbx_seq_one_letter_code
_entity_poly.pdbx_strand_id
1 'polypeptide(L)'
;MSWKDADGSEQLAYPRGPAGTQTFMAFVGPDGKLQRVDKVLNTAHFARVQGGMTKDQVLRILGPSGSQWTQFYARSNQLAWSWLFCNSWNQQEFFDVMFDASTGIVHSTGQHPNLGGRDGSQPPCGQ
;
A
#
# COMPACT_ATOMS: atom_id res chain seq x y z
N MET A 1 10.28 2.64 -6.60
CA MET A 1 9.45 1.90 -7.58
C MET A 1 8.90 2.89 -8.57
N SER A 2 8.98 2.56 -9.84
CA SER A 2 8.51 3.48 -10.88
C SER A 2 7.87 2.72 -12.04
N TRP A 3 7.00 3.41 -12.77
CA TRP A 3 6.36 2.88 -13.98
C TRP A 3 6.47 3.93 -15.07
N LYS A 4 6.79 3.48 -16.29
CA LYS A 4 6.75 4.33 -17.48
C LYS A 4 5.60 3.90 -18.36
N ASP A 5 4.80 4.87 -18.77
CA ASP A 5 3.66 4.61 -19.64
C ASP A 5 4.02 4.84 -21.10
N ALA A 6 3.18 4.32 -22.01
CA ALA A 6 3.46 4.35 -23.44
C ALA A 6 3.50 5.77 -24.00
N ASP A 7 2.83 6.72 -23.36
CA ASP A 7 2.82 8.14 -23.78
C ASP A 7 4.04 8.92 -23.29
N GLY A 8 4.95 8.27 -22.56
CA GLY A 8 6.14 8.91 -21.99
C GLY A 8 5.95 9.45 -20.60
N SER A 9 4.75 9.37 -20.03
CA SER A 9 4.53 9.76 -18.63
C SER A 9 5.14 8.73 -17.69
N GLU A 10 5.38 9.16 -16.45
CA GLU A 10 6.01 8.31 -15.44
C GLU A 10 5.32 8.47 -14.09
N GLN A 11 5.22 7.38 -13.36
CA GLN A 11 4.70 7.35 -12.01
C GLN A 11 5.77 6.79 -11.08
N LEU A 12 6.00 7.47 -9.96
CA LEU A 12 7.06 7.09 -9.00
C LEU A 12 6.48 7.00 -7.60
N ALA A 13 6.81 5.91 -6.91
CA ALA A 13 6.35 5.68 -5.54
C ALA A 13 7.51 5.87 -4.56
N TYR A 14 7.28 6.69 -3.53
CA TYR A 14 8.26 7.01 -2.50
C TYR A 14 7.70 6.70 -1.11
N PRO A 15 8.00 5.52 -0.54
CA PRO A 15 7.64 5.25 0.86
C PRO A 15 8.42 6.17 1.81
N ARG A 16 7.70 6.75 2.77
CA ARG A 16 8.26 7.74 3.71
C ARG A 16 7.63 7.59 5.09
N GLY A 17 8.14 8.37 6.04
CA GLY A 17 7.63 8.47 7.38
C GLY A 17 8.47 7.69 8.37
N PRO A 18 8.35 8.00 9.68
CA PRO A 18 9.19 7.37 10.70
C PRO A 18 9.04 5.86 10.78
N ALA A 19 7.85 5.35 10.52
CA ALA A 19 7.58 3.91 10.58
C ALA A 19 7.12 3.37 9.23
N GLY A 20 7.34 4.11 8.13
CA GLY A 20 6.86 3.71 6.81
C GLY A 20 5.36 3.84 6.64
N THR A 21 4.75 4.77 7.37
CA THR A 21 3.28 4.95 7.37
C THR A 21 2.77 5.83 6.23
N GLN A 22 3.65 6.32 5.39
CA GLN A 22 3.28 7.19 4.27
C GLN A 22 3.95 6.71 3.00
N THR A 23 3.22 6.83 1.90
CA THR A 23 3.78 6.66 0.56
C THR A 23 3.32 7.84 -0.28
N PHE A 24 4.27 8.49 -0.94
CA PHE A 24 3.99 9.57 -1.88
C PHE A 24 4.07 9.01 -3.29
N MET A 25 3.09 9.36 -4.12
CA MET A 25 3.05 8.95 -5.51
C MET A 25 3.20 10.20 -6.37
N ALA A 26 4.31 10.29 -7.11
CA ALA A 26 4.58 11.41 -8.00
C ALA A 26 4.19 11.05 -9.43
N PHE A 27 3.52 11.97 -10.11
CA PHE A 27 3.09 11.79 -11.49
C PHE A 27 3.80 12.81 -12.37
N VAL A 28 4.59 12.31 -13.32
CA VAL A 28 5.39 13.12 -14.24
C VAL A 28 4.80 12.96 -15.64
N GLY A 29 4.52 14.09 -16.31
CA GLY A 29 3.95 14.07 -17.65
C GLY A 29 4.95 13.68 -18.72
N PRO A 30 4.48 13.49 -19.98
CA PRO A 30 5.36 13.14 -21.11
C PRO A 30 6.43 14.18 -21.38
N ASP A 31 6.22 15.43 -20.97
CA ASP A 31 7.19 16.52 -21.10
C ASP A 31 8.26 16.54 -20.01
N GLY A 32 8.23 15.56 -19.10
CA GLY A 32 9.17 15.47 -17.99
C GLY A 32 8.85 16.37 -16.80
N LYS A 33 7.69 17.03 -16.81
CA LYS A 33 7.29 17.94 -15.74
C LYS A 33 6.42 17.23 -14.71
N LEU A 34 6.71 17.50 -13.43
CA LEU A 34 5.90 16.99 -12.33
C LEU A 34 4.50 17.59 -12.38
N GLN A 35 3.47 16.73 -12.41
CA GLN A 35 2.07 17.16 -12.49
C GLN A 35 1.43 17.22 -11.11
N ARG A 36 1.67 16.22 -10.26
CA ARG A 36 1.14 16.18 -8.90
C ARG A 36 1.88 15.16 -8.07
N VAL A 37 1.74 15.29 -6.75
CA VAL A 37 2.20 14.32 -5.77
C VAL A 37 1.04 14.02 -4.83
N ASP A 38 0.67 12.75 -4.71
CA ASP A 38 -0.44 12.32 -3.86
C ASP A 38 0.09 11.48 -2.70
N LYS A 39 -0.51 11.64 -1.52
CA LYS A 39 -0.38 10.67 -0.43
C LYS A 39 -1.39 9.56 -0.69
N VAL A 40 -0.92 8.31 -0.73
CA VAL A 40 -1.77 7.22 -1.19
C VAL A 40 -2.17 6.22 -0.10
N LEU A 41 -1.56 6.26 1.08
CA LEU A 41 -1.95 5.35 2.17
C LEU A 41 -3.08 5.98 2.99
N ASN A 42 -4.27 5.97 2.42
CA ASN A 42 -5.49 6.53 3.03
C ASN A 42 -6.72 5.75 2.54
N THR A 43 -7.83 5.98 3.22
CA THR A 43 -9.07 5.24 2.94
C THR A 43 -9.58 5.44 1.52
N ALA A 44 -9.41 6.62 0.94
CA ALA A 44 -9.85 6.89 -0.44
C ALA A 44 -9.09 6.01 -1.44
N HIS A 45 -7.79 5.83 -1.27
CA HIS A 45 -7.00 4.98 -2.14
C HIS A 45 -7.23 3.50 -1.84
N PHE A 46 -7.38 3.12 -0.56
CA PHE A 46 -7.67 1.73 -0.19
C PHE A 46 -8.97 1.25 -0.83
N ALA A 47 -9.97 2.13 -0.92
CA ALA A 47 -11.25 1.79 -1.54
C ALA A 47 -11.15 1.50 -3.04
N ARG A 48 -10.06 1.93 -3.69
CA ARG A 48 -9.81 1.66 -5.11
C ARG A 48 -9.30 0.24 -5.36
N VAL A 49 -8.78 -0.43 -4.33
CA VAL A 49 -8.29 -1.80 -4.44
C VAL A 49 -9.47 -2.75 -4.32
N GLN A 50 -9.71 -3.53 -5.36
CA GLN A 50 -10.87 -4.41 -5.45
C GLN A 50 -10.49 -5.81 -5.90
N GLY A 51 -11.35 -6.77 -5.57
CA GLY A 51 -11.17 -8.14 -6.03
C GLY A 51 -11.06 -8.21 -7.55
N GLY A 52 -10.19 -9.08 -8.04
CA GLY A 52 -9.93 -9.23 -9.46
C GLY A 52 -8.75 -8.42 -9.98
N MET A 53 -8.21 -7.50 -9.20
CA MET A 53 -7.04 -6.73 -9.60
C MET A 53 -5.76 -7.56 -9.56
N THR A 54 -4.80 -7.21 -10.40
CA THR A 54 -3.46 -7.80 -10.38
C THR A 54 -2.59 -7.13 -9.31
N LYS A 55 -1.46 -7.77 -8.99
CA LYS A 55 -0.46 -7.16 -8.10
C LYS A 55 0.01 -5.82 -8.63
N ASP A 56 0.27 -5.71 -9.93
CA ASP A 56 0.75 -4.45 -10.52
C ASP A 56 -0.29 -3.33 -10.36
N GLN A 57 -1.57 -3.64 -10.55
CA GLN A 57 -2.63 -2.65 -10.36
C GLN A 57 -2.68 -2.15 -8.92
N VAL A 58 -2.48 -3.04 -7.95
CA VAL A 58 -2.44 -2.65 -6.53
C VAL A 58 -1.23 -1.76 -6.25
N LEU A 59 -0.06 -2.14 -6.78
CA LEU A 59 1.16 -1.35 -6.60
C LEU A 59 1.02 0.05 -7.20
N ARG A 60 0.31 0.19 -8.30
CA ARG A 60 0.08 1.50 -8.92
C ARG A 60 -0.84 2.39 -8.10
N ILE A 61 -1.67 1.81 -7.25
CA ILE A 61 -2.55 2.57 -6.36
C ILE A 61 -1.84 2.93 -5.05
N LEU A 62 -1.12 1.97 -4.45
CA LEU A 62 -0.61 2.09 -3.08
C LEU A 62 0.91 2.19 -3.00
N GLY A 63 1.63 1.86 -4.07
CA GLY A 63 3.08 1.71 -4.00
C GLY A 63 3.49 0.41 -3.31
N PRO A 64 4.79 0.22 -3.04
CA PRO A 64 5.27 -1.04 -2.47
C PRO A 64 4.84 -1.23 -1.03
N SER A 65 4.50 -2.46 -0.65
CA SER A 65 4.31 -2.85 0.75
C SER A 65 5.66 -3.12 1.39
N GLY A 66 5.71 -3.12 2.72
CA GLY A 66 6.91 -3.55 3.43
C GLY A 66 7.10 -5.05 3.32
N SER A 67 8.32 -5.49 2.98
CA SER A 67 8.60 -6.92 2.86
C SER A 67 8.38 -7.66 4.17
N GLN A 68 8.62 -7.01 5.30
CA GLN A 68 8.41 -7.58 6.62
C GLN A 68 6.93 -7.85 6.92
N TRP A 69 6.03 -7.26 6.16
CA TRP A 69 4.58 -7.44 6.34
C TRP A 69 3.98 -8.41 5.34
N THR A 70 4.80 -9.02 4.47
CA THR A 70 4.32 -10.02 3.51
C THR A 70 4.21 -11.37 4.20
N GLN A 71 3.08 -12.05 4.02
CA GLN A 71 2.85 -13.35 4.66
C GLN A 71 2.10 -14.29 3.72
N PHE A 72 2.57 -15.53 3.65
CA PHE A 72 1.92 -16.58 2.87
C PHE A 72 1.14 -17.50 3.80
N TYR A 73 -0.13 -17.74 3.46
CA TYR A 73 -1.01 -18.64 4.20
C TYR A 73 -1.24 -19.90 3.37
N ALA A 74 -0.53 -20.97 3.73
CA ALA A 74 -0.54 -22.21 2.95
C ALA A 74 -1.92 -22.87 2.90
N ARG A 75 -2.67 -22.83 4.00
CA ARG A 75 -3.99 -23.45 4.08
C ARG A 75 -4.97 -22.92 3.05
N SER A 76 -5.00 -21.62 2.89
CA SER A 76 -5.92 -20.96 1.96
C SER A 76 -5.28 -20.67 0.62
N ASN A 77 -3.98 -20.97 0.46
CA ASN A 77 -3.20 -20.62 -0.71
C ASN A 77 -3.31 -19.13 -1.04
N GLN A 78 -3.12 -18.30 -0.02
CA GLN A 78 -3.23 -16.85 -0.15
C GLN A 78 -1.94 -16.17 0.27
N LEU A 79 -1.62 -15.09 -0.43
CA LEU A 79 -0.48 -14.23 -0.13
C LEU A 79 -1.03 -12.89 0.36
N ALA A 80 -0.61 -12.47 1.53
CA ALA A 80 -1.02 -11.20 2.11
C ALA A 80 0.09 -10.17 1.94
N TRP A 81 -0.24 -9.02 1.36
CA TRP A 81 0.59 -7.83 1.42
C TRP A 81 -0.07 -6.84 2.35
N SER A 82 0.71 -6.24 3.24
CA SER A 82 0.18 -5.29 4.21
C SER A 82 0.92 -3.97 4.10
N TRP A 83 0.17 -2.89 4.24
CA TRP A 83 0.69 -1.53 4.30
C TRP A 83 0.39 -0.96 5.67
N LEU A 84 1.42 -0.50 6.35
CA LEU A 84 1.26 0.21 7.61
C LEU A 84 0.88 1.65 7.28
N PHE A 85 -0.20 2.15 7.88
CA PHE A 85 -0.63 3.52 7.62
C PHE A 85 -1.10 4.19 8.90
N CYS A 86 -1.26 5.50 8.82
CA CYS A 86 -1.73 6.32 9.92
C CYS A 86 -3.21 6.62 9.74
N ASN A 87 -4.04 6.22 10.71
CA ASN A 87 -5.47 6.49 10.63
C ASN A 87 -5.78 7.92 11.10
N SER A 88 -7.07 8.30 11.06
CA SER A 88 -7.51 9.64 11.45
C SER A 88 -7.33 9.95 12.94
N TRP A 89 -7.08 8.93 13.76
CA TRP A 89 -6.79 9.06 15.20
C TRP A 89 -5.29 9.12 15.50
N ASN A 90 -4.45 9.27 14.47
CA ASN A 90 -2.99 9.26 14.58
C ASN A 90 -2.47 7.96 15.20
N GLN A 91 -3.09 6.86 14.85
CA GLN A 91 -2.70 5.52 15.31
C GLN A 91 -2.34 4.65 14.13
N GLN A 92 -1.44 3.69 14.34
CA GLN A 92 -0.99 2.80 13.29
C GLN A 92 -1.99 1.67 13.03
N GLU A 93 -2.33 1.48 11.77
CA GLU A 93 -3.15 0.37 11.30
C GLU A 93 -2.50 -0.28 10.10
N PHE A 94 -2.92 -1.50 9.81
CA PHE A 94 -2.56 -2.20 8.57
C PHE A 94 -3.73 -2.25 7.61
N PHE A 95 -3.45 -1.99 6.36
CA PHE A 95 -4.34 -2.33 5.26
C PHE A 95 -3.77 -3.58 4.58
N ASP A 96 -4.57 -4.65 4.51
CA ASP A 96 -4.14 -5.93 3.97
C ASP A 96 -4.81 -6.19 2.63
N VAL A 97 -4.03 -6.68 1.67
CA VAL A 97 -4.55 -7.17 0.40
C VAL A 97 -4.21 -8.65 0.31
N MET A 98 -5.24 -9.48 0.19
CA MET A 98 -5.09 -10.93 0.07
C MET A 98 -5.14 -11.30 -1.40
N PHE A 99 -4.07 -11.91 -1.89
CA PHE A 99 -3.99 -12.42 -3.26
C PHE A 99 -4.15 -13.93 -3.25
N ASP A 100 -4.79 -14.46 -4.29
CA ASP A 100 -4.67 -15.87 -4.61
C ASP A 100 -3.21 -16.12 -4.97
N ALA A 101 -2.53 -17.03 -4.27
CA ALA A 101 -1.10 -17.23 -4.44
C ALA A 101 -0.76 -17.85 -5.80
N SER A 102 -1.69 -18.58 -6.40
CA SER A 102 -1.46 -19.22 -7.71
C SER A 102 -1.59 -18.24 -8.86
N THR A 103 -2.53 -17.30 -8.78
CA THR A 103 -2.82 -16.36 -9.87
C THR A 103 -2.27 -14.96 -9.65
N GLY A 104 -1.99 -14.58 -8.41
CA GLY A 104 -1.60 -13.22 -8.07
C GLY A 104 -2.72 -12.20 -8.17
N ILE A 105 -3.97 -12.66 -8.15
CA ILE A 105 -5.15 -11.82 -8.28
C ILE A 105 -5.74 -11.53 -6.90
N VAL A 106 -6.17 -10.29 -6.67
CA VAL A 106 -6.77 -9.87 -5.40
C VAL A 106 -8.02 -10.69 -5.12
N HIS A 107 -8.06 -11.32 -3.96
CA HIS A 107 -9.21 -12.05 -3.44
C HIS A 107 -10.06 -11.15 -2.55
N SER A 108 -9.43 -10.46 -1.60
CA SER A 108 -10.13 -9.62 -0.62
C SER A 108 -9.18 -8.60 -0.02
N THR A 109 -9.76 -7.64 0.70
CA THR A 109 -8.99 -6.64 1.45
C THR A 109 -9.55 -6.53 2.87
N GLY A 110 -8.75 -5.97 3.77
CA GLY A 110 -9.16 -5.74 5.14
C GLY A 110 -8.26 -4.73 5.83
N GLN A 111 -8.69 -4.30 7.01
CA GLN A 111 -7.92 -3.39 7.85
C GLN A 111 -7.92 -3.92 9.27
N HIS A 112 -6.81 -3.76 9.96
CA HIS A 112 -6.74 -4.11 11.37
C HIS A 112 -5.71 -3.23 12.08
N PRO A 113 -5.89 -2.97 13.39
CA PRO A 113 -4.94 -2.14 14.12
C PRO A 113 -3.60 -2.85 14.28
N ASN A 114 -2.52 -2.06 14.31
CA ASN A 114 -1.22 -2.56 14.72
C ASN A 114 -1.21 -2.62 16.26
N LEU A 115 -1.22 -3.81 16.82
CA LEU A 115 -1.20 -4.02 18.27
C LEU A 115 0.20 -4.38 18.77
N GLY A 116 1.24 -4.00 18.02
CA GLY A 116 2.62 -4.24 18.39
C GLY A 116 3.22 -3.20 19.33
N GLY A 117 2.41 -2.25 19.82
CA GLY A 117 2.86 -1.27 20.78
C GLY A 117 3.06 -1.85 22.16
N ARG A 118 3.57 -1.01 23.08
CA ARG A 118 3.81 -1.40 24.46
C ARG A 118 2.50 -1.88 25.08
N ASP A 119 2.56 -3.02 25.78
CA ASP A 119 1.40 -3.66 26.43
C ASP A 119 0.29 -4.06 25.43
N GLY A 120 0.66 -4.30 24.18
CA GLY A 120 -0.31 -4.68 23.15
C GLY A 120 -1.18 -3.53 22.68
N SER A 121 -0.83 -2.29 23.00
CA SER A 121 -1.56 -1.12 22.56
C SER A 121 -1.26 -0.79 21.10
N GLN A 122 -2.14 0.00 20.50
CA GLN A 122 -1.95 0.52 19.15
C GLN A 122 -1.01 1.73 19.23
N PRO A 123 0.19 1.65 18.62
CA PRO A 123 1.14 2.74 18.73
C PRO A 123 0.70 3.97 17.93
N PRO A 124 1.13 5.18 18.33
CA PRO A 124 0.91 6.37 17.53
C PRO A 124 1.74 6.32 16.26
N CYS A 125 1.38 7.16 15.30
CA CYS A 125 2.09 7.22 14.01
C CYS A 125 3.49 7.83 14.12
N GLY A 126 3.81 8.40 15.26
CA GLY A 126 5.06 9.10 15.44
C GLY A 126 5.00 10.53 14.94
N GLN A 127 6.15 11.15 14.88
CA GLN A 127 6.28 12.58 14.60
C GLN A 127 6.66 12.87 13.17
#